data_800201e307a71b9a206062bfa78c9014
#
_entry.id   800201e307a71b9a206062bfa78c9014
#
_cell.length_a   1.000
_cell.length_b   1.000
_cell.length_c   1.000
_cell.angle_alpha   90.00
_cell.angle_beta   90.00
_cell.angle_gamma   90.00
#
_symmetry.space_group_name_H-M   'P 1'
#
loop_
_entity.id
_entity.type
_entity.pdbx_description
1 polymer ?
#
loop_
_entity_poly.entity_id
_entity_poly.type
_entity_poly.pdbx_seq_one_letter_code
_entity_poly.pdbx_strand_id
1 'polypeptide(L)'
;MEYIPVIAPIGINGNEIYNINADNAAAGIAAALGAKELIFITDVDGILHEGNLVKETDESEIATFIETGVITGGMIPKVQAALASLKMGVQKISIV
;
A
#
# COMPACT_ATOMS: atom_id res chain seq x y z
N MET A 1 25.26 13.01 -7.05
CA MET A 1 24.86 11.71 -7.66
C MET A 1 23.62 11.20 -6.95
N GLU A 2 22.64 10.78 -7.72
CA GLU A 2 21.42 10.24 -7.16
C GLU A 2 21.45 8.71 -7.18
N TYR A 3 20.90 8.10 -6.15
CA TYR A 3 20.80 6.65 -6.03
C TYR A 3 19.36 6.24 -5.83
N ILE A 4 19.02 5.07 -6.35
CA ILE A 4 17.72 4.44 -6.10
C ILE A 4 17.96 3.33 -5.08
N PRO A 5 17.57 3.51 -3.82
CA PRO A 5 17.73 2.45 -2.82
C PRO A 5 16.75 1.31 -3.07
N VAL A 6 17.24 0.09 -2.91
CA VAL A 6 16.40 -1.11 -2.94
C VAL A 6 16.43 -1.70 -1.54
N ILE A 7 15.26 -1.77 -0.90
CA ILE A 7 15.15 -2.11 0.51
C ILE A 7 14.37 -3.42 0.67
N ALA A 8 14.97 -4.38 1.39
CA ALA A 8 14.27 -5.62 1.74
C ALA A 8 13.32 -5.37 2.92
N PRO A 9 12.19 -6.08 3.01
CA PRO A 9 11.24 -5.91 4.12
C PRO A 9 11.71 -6.66 5.36
N ILE A 10 12.85 -6.24 5.89
CA ILE A 10 13.50 -6.86 7.05
C ILE A 10 13.77 -5.76 8.08
N GLY A 11 13.39 -6.01 9.33
CA GLY A 11 13.65 -5.11 10.44
C GLY A 11 14.63 -5.71 11.43
N ILE A 12 15.27 -4.86 12.20
CA ILE A 12 16.20 -5.25 13.24
C ILE A 12 15.78 -4.61 14.56
N ASN A 13 15.79 -5.40 15.63
CA ASN A 13 15.63 -4.90 16.99
C ASN A 13 16.71 -5.53 17.85
N GLY A 14 17.74 -4.76 18.18
CA GLY A 14 18.92 -5.30 18.86
C GLY A 14 19.63 -6.31 17.99
N ASN A 15 19.71 -7.57 18.45
CA ASN A 15 20.34 -8.67 17.72
C ASN A 15 19.33 -9.55 16.97
N GLU A 16 18.05 -9.19 17.01
CA GLU A 16 17.02 -9.96 16.34
C GLU A 16 16.64 -9.38 14.99
N ILE A 17 16.39 -10.27 14.04
CA ILE A 17 15.99 -9.92 12.67
C ILE A 17 14.56 -10.39 12.48
N TYR A 18 13.73 -9.50 11.95
CA TYR A 18 12.31 -9.77 11.74
C TYR A 18 11.96 -9.63 10.26
N ASN A 19 11.10 -10.53 9.80
CA ASN A 19 10.42 -10.35 8.53
C ASN A 19 9.27 -9.38 8.75
N ILE A 20 9.16 -8.36 7.90
CA ILE A 20 8.13 -7.35 8.00
C ILE A 20 7.23 -7.47 6.76
N ASN A 21 5.92 -7.29 6.95
CA ASN A 21 5.01 -7.22 5.81
C ASN A 21 5.47 -6.11 4.86
N ALA A 22 5.70 -6.44 3.59
CA ALA A 22 6.28 -5.52 2.62
C ALA A 22 5.39 -4.29 2.36
N ASP A 23 4.08 -4.47 2.34
CA ASP A 23 3.14 -3.35 2.13
C ASP A 23 3.22 -2.37 3.30
N ASN A 24 3.30 -2.87 4.53
CA ASN A 24 3.45 -2.04 5.72
C ASN A 24 4.80 -1.35 5.76
N ALA A 25 5.86 -2.05 5.38
CA ALA A 25 7.20 -1.46 5.31
C ALA A 25 7.25 -0.32 4.30
N ALA A 26 6.68 -0.54 3.12
CA ALA A 26 6.62 0.48 2.07
C ALA A 26 5.84 1.71 2.53
N ALA A 27 4.70 1.50 3.17
CA ALA A 27 3.88 2.58 3.70
C ALA A 27 4.64 3.41 4.74
N GLY A 28 5.32 2.74 5.67
CA GLY A 28 6.11 3.41 6.72
C GLY A 28 7.27 4.23 6.15
N ILE A 29 7.99 3.66 5.19
CA ILE A 29 9.11 4.35 4.54
C ILE A 29 8.62 5.56 3.73
N ALA A 30 7.56 5.39 2.97
CA ALA A 30 6.99 6.48 2.19
C ALA A 30 6.56 7.65 3.09
N ALA A 31 5.92 7.36 4.21
CA ALA A 31 5.52 8.37 5.18
C ALA A 31 6.73 9.06 5.80
N ALA A 32 7.75 8.31 6.20
CA ALA A 32 8.96 8.85 6.82
C ALA A 32 9.74 9.76 5.87
N LEU A 33 9.76 9.43 4.58
CA LEU A 33 10.45 10.24 3.57
C LEU A 33 9.62 11.43 3.07
N GLY A 34 8.36 11.51 3.44
CA GLY A 34 7.46 12.51 2.88
C GLY A 34 7.23 12.31 1.39
N ALA A 35 7.13 11.06 0.96
CA ALA A 35 6.95 10.72 -0.44
C ALA A 35 5.69 11.34 -1.02
N LYS A 36 5.78 11.81 -2.26
CA LYS A 36 4.63 12.38 -2.96
C LYS A 36 3.69 11.29 -3.47
N GLU A 37 4.25 10.16 -3.84
CA GLU A 37 3.49 9.03 -4.34
C GLU A 37 4.07 7.71 -3.83
N LEU A 38 3.20 6.79 -3.44
CA LEU A 38 3.54 5.41 -3.13
C LEU A 38 2.85 4.52 -4.16
N ILE A 39 3.61 3.68 -4.82
CA ILE A 39 3.08 2.78 -5.85
C ILE A 39 3.21 1.34 -5.38
N PHE A 40 2.07 0.64 -5.25
CA PHE A 40 2.06 -0.80 -5.02
C PHE A 40 1.95 -1.51 -6.36
N ILE A 41 2.95 -2.34 -6.67
CA ILE A 41 2.92 -3.18 -7.86
C ILE A 41 2.40 -4.55 -7.44
N THR A 42 1.38 -5.03 -8.14
CA THR A 42 0.74 -6.31 -7.81
C THR A 42 0.54 -7.12 -9.08
N ASP A 43 0.20 -8.40 -8.91
CA ASP A 43 -0.04 -9.33 -10.02
C ASP A 43 -1.49 -9.31 -10.52
N VAL A 44 -2.31 -8.39 -10.03
CA VAL A 44 -3.68 -8.17 -10.52
C VAL A 44 -3.78 -6.75 -11.06
N ASP A 45 -4.82 -6.48 -11.86
CA ASP A 45 -4.99 -5.19 -12.52
C ASP A 45 -5.33 -4.04 -11.56
N GLY A 46 -5.64 -4.36 -10.33
CA GLY A 46 -6.04 -3.40 -9.29
C GLY A 46 -7.38 -3.81 -8.70
N ILE A 47 -8.17 -2.84 -8.30
CA ILE A 47 -9.51 -3.08 -7.75
C ILE A 47 -10.51 -3.20 -8.90
N LEU A 48 -11.21 -4.33 -8.99
CA LEU A 48 -12.24 -4.56 -9.99
C LEU A 48 -13.62 -4.53 -9.33
N HIS A 49 -14.52 -3.74 -9.89
CA HIS A 49 -15.91 -3.66 -9.47
C HIS A 49 -16.80 -3.95 -10.68
N GLU A 50 -17.58 -5.01 -10.59
CA GLU A 50 -18.46 -5.47 -11.68
C GLU A 50 -17.69 -5.68 -13.01
N GLY A 51 -16.45 -6.21 -12.91
CA GLY A 51 -15.60 -6.46 -14.05
C GLY A 51 -14.86 -5.24 -14.59
N ASN A 52 -15.10 -4.06 -14.02
CA ASN A 52 -14.46 -2.82 -14.45
C ASN A 52 -13.38 -2.39 -13.46
N LEU A 53 -12.25 -1.92 -13.99
CA LEU A 53 -11.17 -1.42 -13.17
C LEU A 53 -11.58 -0.11 -12.49
N VAL A 54 -11.42 -0.04 -11.17
CA VAL A 54 -11.66 1.18 -10.41
C VAL A 54 -10.39 2.03 -10.50
N LYS A 55 -10.46 3.11 -11.27
CA LYS A 55 -9.30 3.98 -11.52
C LYS A 55 -8.99 4.93 -10.37
N GLU A 56 -10.03 5.41 -9.70
CA GLU A 56 -9.91 6.30 -8.56
C GLU A 56 -10.96 5.95 -7.53
N THR A 57 -10.59 6.06 -6.26
CA THR A 57 -11.51 5.79 -5.16
C THR A 57 -11.06 6.58 -3.93
N ASP A 58 -11.88 6.58 -2.90
CA ASP A 58 -11.58 7.23 -1.63
C ASP A 58 -11.74 6.27 -0.44
N GLU A 59 -11.45 6.75 0.76
CA GLU A 59 -11.50 5.93 1.97
C GLU A 59 -12.89 5.35 2.22
N SER A 60 -13.95 6.14 2.01
CA SER A 60 -15.33 5.70 2.21
C SER A 60 -15.73 4.59 1.25
N GLU A 61 -15.37 4.75 -0.02
CA GLU A 61 -15.62 3.74 -1.04
C GLU A 61 -14.88 2.45 -0.77
N ILE A 62 -13.62 2.55 -0.34
CA ILE A 62 -12.81 1.38 -0.02
C ILE A 62 -13.42 0.59 1.13
N ALA A 63 -13.88 1.27 2.18
CA ALA A 63 -14.56 0.61 3.30
C ALA A 63 -15.78 -0.18 2.81
N THR A 64 -16.59 0.42 1.94
CA THR A 64 -17.74 -0.24 1.34
C THR A 64 -17.32 -1.43 0.48
N PHE A 65 -16.26 -1.30 -0.31
CA PHE A 65 -15.76 -2.38 -1.17
C PHE A 65 -15.28 -3.57 -0.34
N ILE A 66 -14.68 -3.34 0.81
CA ILE A 66 -14.28 -4.43 1.71
C ILE A 66 -15.51 -5.12 2.28
N GLU A 67 -16.50 -4.37 2.76
CA GLU A 67 -17.73 -4.92 3.33
C GLU A 67 -18.54 -5.72 2.32
N THR A 68 -18.60 -5.26 1.08
CA THR A 68 -19.41 -5.91 0.03
C THR A 68 -18.68 -7.00 -0.74
N GLY A 69 -17.40 -7.25 -0.39
CA GLY A 69 -16.62 -8.29 -1.04
C GLY A 69 -16.01 -7.92 -2.39
N VAL A 70 -16.03 -6.66 -2.76
CA VAL A 70 -15.35 -6.15 -3.97
C VAL A 70 -13.84 -6.24 -3.80
N ILE A 71 -13.36 -5.87 -2.61
CA ILE A 71 -11.95 -6.01 -2.24
C ILE A 71 -11.84 -7.21 -1.31
N THR A 72 -11.04 -8.21 -1.70
CA THR A 72 -10.90 -9.46 -0.94
C THR A 72 -9.44 -9.92 -0.90
N GLY A 73 -9.17 -10.91 -0.05
CA GLY A 73 -7.89 -11.61 -0.02
C GLY A 73 -6.70 -10.70 0.22
N GLY A 74 -5.66 -10.92 -0.57
CA GLY A 74 -4.39 -10.17 -0.46
C GLY A 74 -4.49 -8.69 -0.79
N MET A 75 -5.56 -8.25 -1.45
CA MET A 75 -5.77 -6.85 -1.73
C MET A 75 -6.15 -6.06 -0.47
N ILE A 76 -6.77 -6.69 0.52
CA ILE A 76 -7.18 -6.02 1.76
C ILE A 76 -5.98 -5.41 2.51
N PRO A 77 -4.89 -6.13 2.80
CA PRO A 77 -3.72 -5.53 3.43
C PRO A 77 -3.13 -4.37 2.61
N LYS A 78 -3.13 -4.47 1.29
CA LYS A 78 -2.60 -3.41 0.42
C LYS A 78 -3.40 -2.12 0.54
N VAL A 79 -4.72 -2.20 0.46
CA VAL A 79 -5.56 -1.00 0.58
C VAL A 79 -5.52 -0.45 2.00
N GLN A 80 -5.41 -1.29 3.01
CA GLN A 80 -5.26 -0.83 4.39
C GLN A 80 -3.95 -0.08 4.60
N ALA A 81 -2.83 -0.60 4.06
CA ALA A 81 -1.54 0.07 4.10
C ALA A 81 -1.58 1.40 3.34
N ALA A 82 -2.26 1.42 2.19
CA ALA A 82 -2.44 2.63 1.40
C ALA A 82 -3.18 3.71 2.20
N LEU A 83 -4.28 3.36 2.84
CA LEU A 83 -5.05 4.30 3.66
C LEU A 83 -4.23 4.83 4.84
N ALA A 84 -3.47 3.97 5.50
CA ALA A 84 -2.59 4.38 6.59
C ALA A 84 -1.53 5.38 6.09
N SER A 85 -0.97 5.16 4.90
CA SER A 85 0.00 6.07 4.30
C SER A 85 -0.59 7.45 4.03
N LEU A 86 -1.81 7.50 3.52
CA LEU A 86 -2.51 8.77 3.27
C LEU A 86 -2.72 9.53 4.57
N LYS A 87 -3.07 8.85 5.65
CA LYS A 87 -3.23 9.47 6.97
C LYS A 87 -1.92 10.01 7.53
N MET A 88 -0.79 9.42 7.13
CA MET A 88 0.53 9.85 7.56
C MET A 88 1.16 10.91 6.64
N GLY A 89 0.46 11.35 5.61
CA GLY A 89 0.88 12.48 4.78
C GLY A 89 1.35 12.15 3.38
N VAL A 90 1.35 10.89 2.95
CA VAL A 90 1.61 10.53 1.55
C VAL A 90 0.45 11.07 0.72
N GLN A 91 0.76 11.79 -0.35
CA GLN A 91 -0.25 12.55 -1.10
C GLN A 91 -1.04 11.70 -2.07
N LYS A 92 -0.43 10.67 -2.62
CA LYS A 92 -1.06 9.83 -3.65
C LYS A 92 -0.63 8.37 -3.51
N ILE A 93 -1.57 7.47 -3.64
CA ILE A 93 -1.32 6.03 -3.66
C ILE A 93 -1.83 5.47 -4.97
N SER A 94 -1.02 4.63 -5.60
CA SER A 94 -1.40 3.93 -6.83
C SER A 94 -1.21 2.43 -6.63
N ILE A 95 -2.13 1.64 -7.13
CA ILE A 95 -2.04 0.18 -7.17
C ILE A 95 -2.09 -0.23 -8.63
N VAL A 96 -1.03 -0.84 -9.11
CA VAL A 96 -0.89 -1.18 -10.53
C VAL A 96 -0.48 -2.64 -10.74
#